data_7147529bf882c65cddfd07911436a6ad
#
_entry.id   7147529bf882c65cddfd07911436a6ad
#
_cell.length_a   1.000
_cell.length_b   1.000
_cell.length_c   1.000
_cell.angle_alpha   90.00
_cell.angle_beta   90.00
_cell.angle_gamma   90.00
#
_symmetry.space_group_name_H-M   'P 1'
#
loop_
_entity.id
_entity.type
_entity.pdbx_description
1 polymer ?
#
loop_
_entity_poly.entity_id
_entity_poly.type
_entity_poly.pdbx_seq_one_letter_code
_entity_poly.pdbx_strand_id
1 'polypeptide(L)'
;MIVGASTRPHSKPSQSEEAALQGALRYLAYRPRSEAELQTHLRQHGANADAIQRIVERLRRLNYLNDRDFARNAAAKMATQGYGPKRVAGELQAKGVAQGLIRDALEEAFADGVEKKNAQRALSRRYKSADLGDPKQLRRALGFLQRRGYSSEVIYELLHYACEEE
;
A
#
# COMPACT_ATOMS: atom_id res chain seq x y z
N MET A 1 -28.11 25.02 31.05
CA MET A 1 -26.89 25.65 30.46
C MET A 1 -26.52 24.86 29.22
N ILE A 2 -26.81 25.44 28.07
CA ILE A 2 -26.53 24.79 26.75
C ILE A 2 -25.16 25.31 26.34
N VAL A 3 -24.17 24.42 26.31
CA VAL A 3 -22.81 24.74 25.81
C VAL A 3 -22.85 24.76 24.29
N GLY A 4 -22.81 25.97 23.74
CA GLY A 4 -22.83 26.17 22.28
C GLY A 4 -21.59 25.58 21.62
N ALA A 5 -21.80 24.71 20.64
CA ALA A 5 -20.78 24.24 19.71
C ALA A 5 -20.29 25.44 18.90
N SER A 6 -19.06 25.87 19.18
CA SER A 6 -18.39 26.93 18.42
C SER A 6 -18.04 26.43 17.03
N THR A 7 -18.93 26.63 16.09
CA THR A 7 -18.66 26.43 14.66
C THR A 7 -17.70 27.54 14.22
N ARG A 8 -16.41 27.24 14.08
CA ARG A 8 -15.43 28.20 13.53
C ARG A 8 -15.84 28.55 12.10
N PRO A 9 -15.96 29.86 11.75
CA PRO A 9 -16.30 30.26 10.41
C PRO A 9 -15.20 29.83 9.43
N HIS A 10 -15.60 29.24 8.29
CA HIS A 10 -14.71 28.94 7.17
C HIS A 10 -14.19 30.28 6.62
N SER A 11 -13.00 30.70 7.08
CA SER A 11 -12.32 31.85 6.49
C SER A 11 -11.97 31.54 5.02
N LYS A 12 -12.15 32.53 4.13
CA LYS A 12 -11.76 32.39 2.73
C LYS A 12 -10.27 32.03 2.66
N PRO A 13 -9.88 31.09 1.77
CA PRO A 13 -8.47 30.69 1.63
C PRO A 13 -7.61 31.91 1.25
N SER A 14 -6.42 32.01 1.83
CA SER A 14 -5.44 33.02 1.42
C SER A 14 -4.92 32.70 0.02
N GLN A 15 -4.38 33.68 -0.71
CA GLN A 15 -3.79 33.45 -2.03
C GLN A 15 -2.72 32.34 -2.01
N SER A 16 -1.97 32.22 -0.94
CA SER A 16 -0.98 31.16 -0.74
C SER A 16 -1.61 29.77 -0.55
N GLU A 17 -2.78 29.70 0.12
CA GLU A 17 -3.53 28.44 0.31
C GLU A 17 -4.17 27.96 -0.99
N GLU A 18 -4.70 28.87 -1.80
CA GLU A 18 -5.23 28.52 -3.12
C GLU A 18 -4.13 28.01 -4.07
N ALA A 19 -2.94 28.63 -4.06
CA ALA A 19 -1.79 28.14 -4.82
C ALA A 19 -1.35 26.74 -4.35
N ALA A 20 -1.34 26.48 -3.04
CA ALA A 20 -1.04 25.17 -2.48
C ALA A 20 -2.09 24.12 -2.87
N LEU A 21 -3.38 24.47 -2.88
CA LEU A 21 -4.46 23.59 -3.34
C LEU A 21 -4.30 23.23 -4.82
N GLN A 22 -3.99 24.20 -5.67
CA GLN A 22 -3.73 23.94 -7.10
C GLN A 22 -2.49 23.02 -7.28
N GLY A 23 -1.46 23.19 -6.47
CA GLY A 23 -0.31 22.29 -6.40
C GLY A 23 -0.70 20.86 -6.01
N ALA A 24 -1.54 20.72 -4.97
CA ALA A 24 -2.07 19.44 -4.52
C ALA A 24 -2.86 18.72 -5.60
N LEU A 25 -3.75 19.43 -6.30
CA LEU A 25 -4.54 18.84 -7.39
C LEU A 25 -3.66 18.35 -8.54
N ARG A 26 -2.66 19.12 -8.96
CA ARG A 26 -1.67 18.67 -9.96
C ARG A 26 -0.89 17.44 -9.50
N TYR A 27 -0.49 17.40 -8.22
CA TYR A 27 0.23 16.27 -7.64
C TYR A 27 -0.59 14.98 -7.65
N LEU A 28 -1.89 15.08 -7.33
CA LEU A 28 -2.83 13.95 -7.33
C LEU A 28 -3.21 13.50 -8.76
N ALA A 29 -3.25 14.42 -9.72
CA ALA A 29 -3.59 14.12 -11.11
C ALA A 29 -2.55 13.19 -11.78
N TYR A 30 -1.30 13.23 -11.35
CA TYR A 30 -0.24 12.42 -11.94
C TYR A 30 -0.35 10.92 -11.60
N ARG A 31 -0.65 10.58 -10.33
CA ARG A 31 -0.95 9.22 -9.86
C ARG A 31 -1.69 9.25 -8.52
N PRO A 32 -2.38 8.18 -8.14
CA PRO A 32 -2.91 8.05 -6.78
C PRO A 32 -1.83 8.22 -5.72
N ARG A 33 -2.16 8.93 -4.64
CA ARG A 33 -1.27 9.21 -3.51
C ARG A 33 -1.99 8.95 -2.20
N SER A 34 -1.24 8.55 -1.18
CA SER A 34 -1.75 8.54 0.18
C SER A 34 -1.84 9.97 0.72
N GLU A 35 -2.63 10.13 1.76
CA GLU A 35 -2.74 11.41 2.46
C GLU A 35 -1.39 11.87 3.03
N ALA A 36 -0.61 10.96 3.61
CA ALA A 36 0.70 11.26 4.15
C ALA A 36 1.69 11.71 3.06
N GLU A 37 1.63 11.13 1.85
CA GLU A 37 2.42 11.59 0.70
C GLU A 37 2.03 13.03 0.31
N LEU A 38 0.73 13.34 0.29
CA LEU A 38 0.25 14.70 -0.02
C LEU A 38 0.65 15.70 1.06
N GLN A 39 0.49 15.38 2.34
CA GLN A 39 0.90 16.24 3.44
C GLN A 39 2.40 16.56 3.38
N THR A 40 3.21 15.55 3.07
CA THR A 40 4.67 15.71 2.91
C THR A 40 4.98 16.63 1.73
N HIS A 41 4.31 16.42 0.60
CA HIS A 41 4.47 17.27 -0.59
C HIS A 41 4.11 18.73 -0.29
N LEU A 42 2.97 19.00 0.34
CA LEU A 42 2.53 20.35 0.70
C LEU A 42 3.51 21.04 1.66
N ARG A 43 4.02 20.30 2.67
CA ARG A 43 5.01 20.80 3.63
C ARG A 43 6.31 21.20 2.93
N GLN A 44 6.80 20.39 2.01
CA GLN A 44 8.00 20.66 1.21
C GLN A 44 7.85 21.89 0.31
N HIS A 45 6.62 22.24 -0.07
CA HIS A 45 6.31 23.43 -0.88
C HIS A 45 5.86 24.64 -0.03
N GLY A 46 6.17 24.63 1.27
CA GLY A 46 6.02 25.78 2.15
C GLY A 46 4.62 26.02 2.72
N ALA A 47 3.68 25.09 2.56
CA ALA A 47 2.38 25.20 3.21
C ALA A 47 2.52 24.98 4.72
N ASN A 48 1.88 25.84 5.52
CA ASN A 48 1.83 25.68 6.98
C ASN A 48 0.85 24.58 7.39
N ALA A 49 0.93 24.15 8.65
CA ALA A 49 0.13 23.03 9.19
C ALA A 49 -1.40 23.25 9.03
N ASP A 50 -1.88 24.47 9.30
CA ASP A 50 -3.31 24.79 9.23
C ASP A 50 -3.82 24.73 7.78
N ALA A 51 -3.04 25.25 6.82
CA ALA A 51 -3.37 25.18 5.40
C ALA A 51 -3.38 23.72 4.92
N ILE A 52 -2.40 22.92 5.32
CA ILE A 52 -2.32 21.49 4.98
C ILE A 52 -3.58 20.78 5.48
N GLN A 53 -3.97 20.99 6.74
CA GLN A 53 -5.15 20.36 7.31
C GLN A 53 -6.42 20.73 6.53
N ARG A 54 -6.64 22.02 6.24
CA ARG A 54 -7.81 22.46 5.47
C ARG A 54 -7.84 21.91 4.05
N ILE A 55 -6.69 21.87 3.37
CA ILE A 55 -6.57 21.31 2.02
C ILE A 55 -6.89 19.82 2.04
N VAL A 56 -6.32 19.06 2.96
CA VAL A 56 -6.56 17.62 3.11
C VAL A 56 -8.03 17.33 3.38
N GLU A 57 -8.65 18.02 4.33
CA GLU A 57 -10.08 17.88 4.63
C GLU A 57 -10.97 18.19 3.42
N ARG A 58 -10.63 19.25 2.68
CA ARG A 58 -11.35 19.62 1.45
C ARG A 58 -11.24 18.53 0.38
N LEU A 59 -10.03 17.99 0.16
CA LEU A 59 -9.80 16.95 -0.84
C LEU A 59 -10.41 15.60 -0.45
N ARG A 60 -10.48 15.28 0.85
CA ARG A 60 -11.24 14.12 1.35
C ARG A 60 -12.74 14.26 1.05
N ARG A 61 -13.33 15.41 1.40
CA ARG A 61 -14.77 15.65 1.13
C ARG A 61 -15.12 15.58 -0.35
N LEU A 62 -14.19 15.99 -1.21
CA LEU A 62 -14.34 15.94 -2.67
C LEU A 62 -13.93 14.58 -3.26
N ASN A 63 -13.58 13.61 -2.41
CA ASN A 63 -13.14 12.25 -2.78
C ASN A 63 -11.89 12.20 -3.69
N TYR A 64 -11.05 13.25 -3.68
CA TYR A 64 -9.73 13.22 -4.31
C TYR A 64 -8.68 12.49 -3.47
N LEU A 65 -8.93 12.33 -2.16
CA LEU A 65 -8.10 11.57 -1.21
C LEU A 65 -8.97 10.51 -0.55
N ASN A 66 -8.52 9.26 -0.67
CA ASN A 66 -9.15 8.12 -0.03
C ASN A 66 -8.09 7.05 0.22
N ASP A 67 -7.52 7.01 1.43
CA ASP A 67 -6.47 6.06 1.79
C ASP A 67 -6.95 4.60 1.80
N ARG A 68 -8.25 4.35 2.00
CA ARG A 68 -8.84 3.01 1.89
C ARG A 68 -8.75 2.50 0.45
N ASP A 69 -9.24 3.27 -0.52
CA ASP A 69 -9.19 2.90 -1.93
C ASP A 69 -7.75 2.85 -2.45
N PHE A 70 -6.91 3.78 -1.98
CA PHE A 70 -5.48 3.78 -2.28
C PHE A 70 -4.82 2.47 -1.82
N ALA A 71 -5.05 2.03 -0.58
CA ALA A 71 -4.50 0.81 -0.02
C ALA A 71 -4.99 -0.44 -0.75
N ARG A 72 -6.30 -0.56 -1.01
CA ARG A 72 -6.92 -1.68 -1.75
C ARG A 72 -6.33 -1.82 -3.14
N ASN A 73 -6.31 -0.73 -3.90
CA ASN A 73 -5.80 -0.73 -5.28
C ASN A 73 -4.30 -1.04 -5.33
N ALA A 74 -3.51 -0.49 -4.40
CA ALA A 74 -2.09 -0.77 -4.32
C ALA A 74 -1.82 -2.24 -3.93
N ALA A 75 -2.54 -2.78 -2.95
CA ALA A 75 -2.42 -4.17 -2.53
C ALA A 75 -2.79 -5.14 -3.67
N ALA A 76 -3.92 -4.95 -4.32
CA ALA A 76 -4.36 -5.76 -5.45
C ALA A 76 -3.34 -5.73 -6.61
N LYS A 77 -2.85 -4.54 -6.96
CA LYS A 77 -1.83 -4.37 -8.01
C LYS A 77 -0.53 -5.11 -7.65
N MET A 78 -0.04 -4.96 -6.43
CA MET A 78 1.19 -5.61 -6.00
C MET A 78 1.03 -7.13 -5.91
N ALA A 79 -0.12 -7.63 -5.46
CA ALA A 79 -0.44 -9.06 -5.45
C ALA A 79 -0.39 -9.66 -6.86
N THR A 80 -0.96 -8.99 -7.88
CA THR A 80 -0.89 -9.43 -9.28
C THR A 80 0.53 -9.39 -9.85
N GLN A 81 1.40 -8.51 -9.34
CA GLN A 81 2.82 -8.43 -9.68
C GLN A 81 3.67 -9.52 -9.00
N GLY A 82 3.04 -10.36 -8.16
CA GLY A 82 3.70 -11.48 -7.48
C GLY A 82 4.48 -11.05 -6.23
N TYR A 83 4.03 -10.01 -5.54
CA TYR A 83 4.48 -9.66 -4.19
C TYR A 83 3.56 -10.28 -3.14
N GLY A 84 4.14 -10.73 -2.04
CA GLY A 84 3.42 -11.30 -0.91
C GLY A 84 2.99 -10.22 0.11
N PRO A 85 2.14 -10.61 1.08
CA PRO A 85 1.50 -9.68 2.02
C PRO A 85 2.49 -8.86 2.86
N LYS A 86 3.62 -9.44 3.29
CA LYS A 86 4.64 -8.72 4.08
C LYS A 86 5.27 -7.56 3.30
N ARG A 87 5.54 -7.77 2.01
CA ARG A 87 6.09 -6.72 1.15
C ARG A 87 5.07 -5.63 0.87
N VAL A 88 3.81 -6.01 0.61
CA VAL A 88 2.71 -5.07 0.40
C VAL A 88 2.48 -4.21 1.65
N ALA A 89 2.43 -4.83 2.83
CA ALA A 89 2.31 -4.11 4.11
C ALA A 89 3.42 -3.07 4.29
N GLY A 90 4.67 -3.46 4.08
CA GLY A 90 5.82 -2.56 4.19
C GLY A 90 5.74 -1.36 3.24
N GLU A 91 5.33 -1.56 2.00
CA GLU A 91 5.16 -0.47 1.02
C GLU A 91 4.03 0.49 1.41
N LEU A 92 2.88 -0.02 1.88
CA LEU A 92 1.78 0.82 2.34
C LEU A 92 2.14 1.58 3.62
N GLN A 93 2.85 0.94 4.54
CA GLN A 93 3.35 1.58 5.76
C GLN A 93 4.36 2.70 5.44
N ALA A 94 5.28 2.48 4.51
CA ALA A 94 6.22 3.50 4.04
C ALA A 94 5.52 4.71 3.39
N LYS A 95 4.31 4.51 2.86
CA LYS A 95 3.44 5.58 2.33
C LYS A 95 2.55 6.22 3.40
N GLY A 96 2.70 5.85 4.67
CA GLY A 96 1.98 6.42 5.79
C GLY A 96 0.50 6.02 5.88
N VAL A 97 0.10 4.93 5.23
CA VAL A 97 -1.26 4.40 5.35
C VAL A 97 -1.49 3.84 6.77
N ALA A 98 -2.66 4.09 7.33
CA ALA A 98 -3.02 3.62 8.66
C ALA A 98 -3.07 2.08 8.73
N GLN A 99 -2.57 1.49 9.83
CA GLN A 99 -2.44 0.05 10.01
C GLN A 99 -3.75 -0.74 9.81
N GLY A 100 -4.89 -0.18 10.25
CA GLY A 100 -6.21 -0.79 10.02
C GLY A 100 -6.54 -0.92 8.54
N LEU A 101 -6.27 0.12 7.74
CA LEU A 101 -6.50 0.10 6.29
C LEU A 101 -5.55 -0.86 5.57
N ILE A 102 -4.31 -0.98 6.06
CA ILE A 102 -3.35 -1.96 5.53
C ILE A 102 -3.87 -3.37 5.75
N ARG A 103 -4.32 -3.69 6.98
CA ARG A 103 -4.87 -5.01 7.30
C ARG A 103 -6.06 -5.34 6.42
N ASP A 104 -7.07 -4.44 6.34
CA ASP A 104 -8.26 -4.64 5.52
C ASP A 104 -7.90 -4.87 4.03
N ALA A 105 -6.96 -4.10 3.50
CA ALA A 105 -6.49 -4.23 2.12
C ALA A 105 -5.75 -5.55 1.86
N LEU A 106 -4.99 -6.06 2.84
CA LEU A 106 -4.30 -7.36 2.74
C LEU A 106 -5.29 -8.53 2.84
N GLU A 107 -6.25 -8.47 3.77
CA GLU A 107 -7.31 -9.47 3.90
C GLU A 107 -8.07 -9.61 2.58
N GLU A 108 -8.41 -8.51 1.91
CA GLU A 108 -9.09 -8.54 0.62
C GLU A 108 -8.18 -9.05 -0.51
N ALA A 109 -6.94 -8.56 -0.59
CA ALA A 109 -6.04 -8.89 -1.71
C ALA A 109 -5.49 -10.32 -1.68
N PHE A 110 -5.43 -10.95 -0.50
CA PHE A 110 -4.87 -12.28 -0.29
C PHE A 110 -5.88 -13.30 0.26
N ALA A 111 -7.19 -13.00 0.17
CA ALA A 111 -8.25 -13.90 0.55
C ALA A 111 -8.17 -15.26 -0.21
N ASP A 112 -8.80 -16.30 0.33
CA ASP A 112 -9.08 -17.56 -0.34
C ASP A 112 -7.88 -18.25 -1.01
N GLY A 113 -6.72 -18.21 -0.37
CA GLY A 113 -5.52 -18.89 -0.86
C GLY A 113 -4.81 -18.16 -2.03
N VAL A 114 -5.17 -16.89 -2.31
CA VAL A 114 -4.53 -16.07 -3.35
C VAL A 114 -3.03 -15.94 -3.10
N GLU A 115 -2.59 -15.84 -1.85
CA GLU A 115 -1.18 -15.78 -1.51
C GLU A 115 -0.42 -17.01 -2.05
N LYS A 116 -0.91 -18.21 -1.76
CA LYS A 116 -0.30 -19.48 -2.19
C LYS A 116 -0.27 -19.59 -3.72
N LYS A 117 -1.38 -19.27 -4.40
CA LYS A 117 -1.47 -19.28 -5.87
C LYS A 117 -0.48 -18.30 -6.50
N ASN A 118 -0.33 -17.10 -5.94
CA ASN A 118 0.60 -16.08 -6.43
C ASN A 118 2.07 -16.49 -6.18
N ALA A 119 2.37 -17.06 -5.01
CA ALA A 119 3.70 -17.58 -4.69
C ALA A 119 4.10 -18.72 -5.63
N GLN A 120 3.20 -19.68 -5.87
CA GLN A 120 3.42 -20.78 -6.80
C GLN A 120 3.68 -20.28 -8.23
N ARG A 121 2.86 -19.33 -8.71
CA ARG A 121 3.05 -18.70 -10.03
C ARG A 121 4.37 -17.93 -10.12
N ALA A 122 4.76 -17.22 -9.06
CA ALA A 122 6.04 -16.50 -9.02
C ALA A 122 7.22 -17.47 -9.03
N LEU A 123 7.10 -18.58 -8.32
CA LEU A 123 8.11 -19.66 -8.25
C LEU A 123 8.27 -20.33 -9.63
N SER A 124 7.17 -20.81 -10.22
CA SER A 124 7.18 -21.57 -11.49
C SER A 124 7.67 -20.74 -12.70
N ARG A 125 7.52 -19.42 -12.65
CA ARG A 125 8.08 -18.52 -13.68
C ARG A 125 9.61 -18.43 -13.64
N ARG A 126 10.23 -18.73 -12.50
CA ARG A 126 11.67 -18.55 -12.27
C ARG A 126 12.43 -19.84 -12.10
N TYR A 127 11.82 -20.88 -11.57
CA TYR A 127 12.42 -22.17 -11.30
C TYR A 127 11.56 -23.27 -11.91
N LYS A 128 12.22 -24.24 -12.55
CA LYS A 128 11.55 -25.50 -12.96
C LYS A 128 11.46 -26.41 -11.77
N SER A 129 10.45 -27.29 -11.70
CA SER A 129 10.27 -28.24 -10.59
C SER A 129 11.51 -29.13 -10.38
N ALA A 130 12.08 -29.66 -11.45
CA ALA A 130 13.30 -30.47 -11.40
C ALA A 130 14.55 -29.76 -10.81
N ASP A 131 14.55 -28.41 -10.80
CA ASP A 131 15.65 -27.64 -10.21
C ASP A 131 15.57 -27.54 -8.68
N LEU A 132 14.41 -27.82 -8.10
CA LEU A 132 14.15 -27.64 -6.65
C LEU A 132 14.65 -28.83 -5.81
N GLY A 133 14.99 -29.97 -6.42
CA GLY A 133 15.70 -31.09 -5.78
C GLY A 133 17.15 -30.73 -5.40
N ASP A 134 17.79 -29.76 -6.08
CA ASP A 134 19.12 -29.29 -5.71
C ASP A 134 19.06 -28.37 -4.45
N PRO A 135 19.75 -28.69 -3.35
CA PRO A 135 19.75 -27.86 -2.13
C PRO A 135 20.20 -26.41 -2.34
N LYS A 136 21.00 -26.12 -3.35
CA LYS A 136 21.46 -24.77 -3.68
C LYS A 136 20.35 -23.98 -4.36
N GLN A 137 19.60 -24.60 -5.26
CA GLN A 137 18.45 -23.98 -5.93
C GLN A 137 17.28 -23.80 -4.97
N LEU A 138 17.04 -24.79 -4.10
CA LEU A 138 16.02 -24.69 -3.06
C LEU A 138 16.27 -23.47 -2.14
N ARG A 139 17.50 -23.27 -1.66
CA ARG A 139 17.86 -22.07 -0.87
C ARG A 139 17.66 -20.77 -1.63
N ARG A 140 17.93 -20.75 -2.93
CA ARG A 140 17.70 -19.58 -3.79
C ARG A 140 16.21 -19.28 -3.96
N ALA A 141 15.40 -20.31 -4.15
CA ALA A 141 13.94 -20.21 -4.25
C ALA A 141 13.34 -19.68 -2.94
N LEU A 142 13.76 -20.21 -1.78
CA LEU A 142 13.37 -19.73 -0.47
C LEU A 142 13.69 -18.24 -0.30
N GLY A 143 14.92 -17.83 -0.56
CA GLY A 143 15.32 -16.42 -0.46
C GLY A 143 14.58 -15.52 -1.47
N PHE A 144 14.21 -16.04 -2.63
CA PHE A 144 13.39 -15.31 -3.61
C PHE A 144 11.99 -15.03 -3.07
N LEU A 145 11.29 -16.07 -2.55
CA LEU A 145 9.94 -15.91 -1.99
C LEU A 145 9.95 -15.02 -0.73
N GLN A 146 10.96 -15.15 0.13
CA GLN A 146 11.12 -14.27 1.30
C GLN A 146 11.28 -12.80 0.91
N ARG A 147 12.14 -12.49 -0.07
CA ARG A 147 12.30 -11.10 -0.57
C ARG A 147 11.05 -10.56 -1.25
N ARG A 148 10.22 -11.43 -1.81
CA ARG A 148 8.90 -11.08 -2.35
C ARG A 148 7.86 -10.83 -1.26
N GLY A 149 8.15 -11.21 -0.02
CA GLY A 149 7.32 -10.95 1.16
C GLY A 149 6.20 -11.95 1.37
N TYR A 150 6.34 -13.18 0.88
CA TYR A 150 5.41 -14.26 1.19
C TYR A 150 5.56 -14.72 2.64
N SER A 151 4.49 -15.27 3.22
CA SER A 151 4.49 -15.82 4.57
C SER A 151 5.37 -17.07 4.67
N SER A 152 5.91 -17.32 5.86
CA SER A 152 6.75 -18.50 6.09
C SER A 152 5.97 -19.81 5.90
N GLU A 153 4.67 -19.79 6.23
CA GLU A 153 3.76 -20.92 6.05
C GLU A 153 3.60 -21.30 4.58
N VAL A 154 3.29 -20.32 3.73
CA VAL A 154 3.14 -20.53 2.29
C VAL A 154 4.46 -20.97 1.65
N ILE A 155 5.59 -20.38 2.08
CA ILE A 155 6.91 -20.77 1.57
C ILE A 155 7.21 -22.21 1.95
N TYR A 156 6.98 -22.59 3.21
CA TYR A 156 7.21 -23.95 3.68
C TYR A 156 6.35 -24.96 2.92
N GLU A 157 5.05 -24.71 2.80
CA GLU A 157 4.15 -25.56 2.05
C GLU A 157 4.64 -25.78 0.62
N LEU A 158 4.95 -24.71 -0.11
CA LEU A 158 5.33 -24.82 -1.51
C LEU A 158 6.67 -25.53 -1.74
N LEU A 159 7.64 -25.35 -0.85
CA LEU A 159 8.96 -25.92 -1.01
C LEU A 159 9.04 -27.34 -0.42
N HIS A 160 8.20 -27.69 0.55
CA HIS A 160 8.10 -29.05 1.09
C HIS A 160 7.42 -30.00 0.08
N TYR A 161 6.29 -29.57 -0.52
CA TYR A 161 5.63 -30.37 -1.57
C TYR A 161 6.53 -30.56 -2.81
N ALA A 162 7.36 -29.59 -3.16
CA ALA A 162 8.28 -29.73 -4.28
C ALA A 162 9.39 -30.78 -4.04
N CYS A 163 9.62 -31.19 -2.79
CA CYS A 163 10.60 -32.23 -2.42
C CYS A 163 9.94 -33.62 -2.25
N GLU A 164 8.62 -33.71 -2.17
CA GLU A 164 7.89 -34.99 -1.95
C GLU A 164 7.37 -35.60 -3.27
N GLU A 165 7.37 -34.88 -4.38
CA GLU A 165 6.92 -35.39 -5.70
C GLU A 165 8.02 -36.12 -6.50
N GLU A 166 9.15 -36.48 -5.89
CA GLU A 166 10.17 -37.40 -6.43
C GLU A 166 10.05 -38.79 -5.73
#